data_5937ab0c5cd3a752831d22692145736a
#
_entry.id   5937ab0c5cd3a752831d22692145736a
#
_cell.length_a   1.000
_cell.length_b   1.000
_cell.length_c   1.000
_cell.angle_alpha   90.00
_cell.angle_beta   90.00
_cell.angle_gamma   90.00
#
_symmetry.space_group_name_H-M   'P 1'
#
loop_
_entity.id
_entity.type
_entity.pdbx_description
1 polymer ?
#
loop_
_entity_poly.entity_id
_entity_poly.type
_entity_poly.pdbx_seq_one_letter_code
_entity_poly.pdbx_strand_id
1 'polypeptide(L)'
;MSGILYGVGLGPGDPDLITLKASRLIAGARVIAYPSLAGGASFARAIAADLISPNAEEIVMDVPMTVEREPAQAAYDIGAQKIAVVLDRGEDVVCLCEGDPFFYGSFMYLYARLAVDYAVDVVPGVTSITTCAARAGMPLA
;
A
#
# COMPACT_ATOMS: atom_id res chain seq x y z
N MET A 1 10.35 14.44 16.10
CA MET A 1 10.38 14.22 14.64
C MET A 1 9.29 13.23 14.25
N SER A 2 8.63 13.50 13.15
CA SER A 2 7.60 12.59 12.63
C SER A 2 8.24 11.35 11.99
N GLY A 3 7.47 10.27 11.93
CA GLY A 3 7.84 9.08 11.18
C GLY A 3 7.72 9.29 9.67
N ILE A 4 8.12 8.29 8.92
CA ILE A 4 8.09 8.27 7.46
C ILE A 4 6.96 7.34 6.99
N LEU A 5 6.20 7.78 6.01
CA LEU A 5 5.23 6.94 5.31
C LEU A 5 5.91 6.30 4.10
N TYR A 6 5.92 4.97 4.07
CA TYR A 6 6.41 4.21 2.92
C TYR A 6 5.22 3.67 2.12
N GLY A 7 5.10 4.10 0.88
CA GLY A 7 4.17 3.47 -0.07
C GLY A 7 4.90 2.36 -0.80
N VAL A 8 4.51 1.12 -0.57
CA VAL A 8 5.30 -0.04 -0.98
C VAL A 8 4.54 -0.87 -2.00
N GLY A 9 5.10 -0.96 -3.22
CA GLY A 9 4.56 -1.81 -4.27
C GLY A 9 4.80 -3.29 -3.97
N LEU A 10 3.76 -4.10 -4.08
CA LEU A 10 3.80 -5.53 -3.81
C LEU A 10 3.90 -6.39 -5.06
N GLY A 11 3.85 -5.77 -6.23
CA GLY A 11 3.72 -6.52 -7.46
C GLY A 11 2.29 -7.02 -7.70
N PRO A 12 2.09 -7.85 -8.73
CA PRO A 12 0.75 -8.17 -9.24
C PRO A 12 0.03 -9.30 -8.52
N GLY A 13 0.67 -9.96 -7.55
CA GLY A 13 0.05 -11.06 -6.81
C GLY A 13 1.01 -12.19 -6.45
N ASP A 14 1.99 -12.46 -7.29
CA ASP A 14 3.03 -13.46 -7.01
C ASP A 14 4.03 -12.89 -5.99
N PRO A 15 4.16 -13.49 -4.80
CA PRO A 15 5.12 -13.00 -3.79
C PRO A 15 6.57 -12.96 -4.27
N ASP A 16 6.94 -13.78 -5.23
CA ASP A 16 8.29 -13.77 -5.80
C ASP A 16 8.57 -12.50 -6.62
N LEU A 17 7.54 -11.76 -6.98
CA LEU A 17 7.67 -10.49 -7.70
C LEU A 17 7.69 -9.27 -6.76
N ILE A 18 7.77 -9.48 -5.46
CA ILE A 18 8.01 -8.43 -4.47
C ILE A 18 9.50 -8.07 -4.53
N THR A 19 9.80 -6.77 -4.58
CA THR A 19 11.19 -6.33 -4.58
C THR A 19 11.86 -6.63 -3.24
N LEU A 20 13.19 -6.75 -3.24
CA LEU A 20 13.94 -6.95 -2.01
C LEU A 20 13.73 -5.78 -1.04
N LYS A 21 13.67 -4.56 -1.54
CA LYS A 21 13.44 -3.37 -0.71
C LYS A 21 12.07 -3.43 -0.05
N ALA A 22 11.03 -3.75 -0.81
CA ALA A 22 9.68 -3.91 -0.27
C ALA A 22 9.63 -5.00 0.80
N SER A 23 10.23 -6.15 0.53
CA SER A 23 10.28 -7.26 1.47
C SER A 23 10.92 -6.86 2.81
N ARG A 24 12.04 -6.15 2.77
CA ARG A 24 12.74 -5.69 3.98
C ARG A 24 11.90 -4.70 4.78
N LEU A 25 11.27 -3.75 4.10
CA LEU A 25 10.41 -2.75 4.78
C LEU A 25 9.21 -3.40 5.45
N ILE A 26 8.56 -4.35 4.77
CA ILE A 26 7.39 -5.05 5.32
C ILE A 26 7.79 -5.89 6.53
N ALA A 27 8.87 -6.67 6.41
CA ALA A 27 9.33 -7.54 7.50
C ALA A 27 9.71 -6.75 8.75
N GLY A 28 10.26 -5.55 8.60
CA GLY A 28 10.66 -4.68 9.70
C GLY A 28 9.58 -3.72 10.18
N ALA A 29 8.41 -3.71 9.56
CA ALA A 29 7.36 -2.73 9.88
C ALA A 29 6.70 -3.03 11.22
N ARG A 30 6.57 -2.00 12.05
CA ARG A 30 5.77 -2.04 13.28
C ARG A 30 4.32 -1.70 13.03
N VAL A 31 4.06 -0.87 12.03
CA VAL A 31 2.71 -0.45 11.64
C VAL A 31 2.60 -0.62 10.14
N ILE A 32 1.60 -1.35 9.70
CA ILE A 32 1.25 -1.50 8.29
C ILE A 32 -0.15 -0.96 8.05
N ALA A 33 -0.35 -0.41 6.85
CA ALA A 33 -1.66 0.07 6.42
C ALA A 33 -1.99 -0.54 5.06
N TYR A 34 -3.24 -0.85 4.81
CA TYR A 34 -3.66 -1.41 3.52
C TYR A 34 -5.15 -1.18 3.28
N PRO A 35 -5.54 -1.08 2.00
CA PRO A 35 -6.96 -1.04 1.67
C PRO A 35 -7.57 -2.43 1.74
N SER A 36 -8.82 -2.48 2.14
CA SER A 36 -9.65 -3.67 2.13
C SER A 36 -10.99 -3.32 1.52
N LEU A 37 -11.63 -4.26 0.84
CA LEU A 37 -13.01 -4.10 0.45
C LEU A 37 -13.87 -4.11 1.73
N ALA A 38 -14.85 -3.22 1.80
CA ALA A 38 -15.69 -3.07 2.98
C ALA A 38 -16.29 -4.43 3.38
N GLY A 39 -15.97 -4.89 4.59
CA GLY A 39 -16.42 -6.18 5.10
C GLY A 39 -15.74 -7.40 4.48
N GLY A 40 -14.68 -7.21 3.69
CA GLY A 40 -14.01 -8.27 2.97
C GLY A 40 -12.52 -8.41 3.27
N ALA A 41 -11.87 -9.28 2.51
CA ALA A 41 -10.44 -9.50 2.59
C ALA A 41 -9.66 -8.43 1.82
N SER A 42 -8.40 -8.24 2.18
CA SER A 42 -7.48 -7.37 1.43
C SER A 42 -6.57 -8.21 0.55
N PHE A 43 -6.62 -7.96 -0.75
CA PHE A 43 -5.70 -8.59 -1.71
C PHE A 43 -4.25 -8.15 -1.45
N ALA A 44 -4.05 -6.88 -1.18
CA ALA A 44 -2.71 -6.35 -0.85
C ALA A 44 -2.12 -7.08 0.36
N ARG A 45 -2.89 -7.21 1.44
CA ARG A 45 -2.42 -7.92 2.63
C ARG A 45 -2.12 -9.40 2.34
N ALA A 46 -2.95 -10.04 1.52
CA ALA A 46 -2.75 -11.44 1.17
C ALA A 46 -1.42 -11.68 0.44
N ILE A 47 -1.02 -10.77 -0.44
CA ILE A 47 0.27 -10.87 -1.15
C ILE A 47 1.44 -10.84 -0.17
N ALA A 48 1.37 -9.99 0.83
CA ALA A 48 2.46 -9.76 1.80
C ALA A 48 2.35 -10.60 3.07
N ALA A 49 1.34 -11.45 3.19
CA ALA A 49 0.97 -12.13 4.44
C ALA A 49 2.15 -12.79 5.17
N ASP A 50 3.00 -13.50 4.44
CA ASP A 50 4.13 -14.22 5.02
C ASP A 50 5.27 -13.31 5.49
N LEU A 51 5.29 -12.06 5.08
CA LEU A 51 6.31 -11.08 5.46
C LEU A 51 5.92 -10.25 6.67
N ILE A 52 4.63 -10.16 6.96
CA ILE A 52 4.10 -9.29 8.02
C ILE A 52 4.44 -9.88 9.39
N SER A 53 5.05 -9.07 10.26
CA SER A 53 5.31 -9.48 11.64
C SER A 53 3.99 -9.75 12.37
N PRO A 54 3.90 -10.84 13.17
CA PRO A 54 2.70 -11.11 13.96
C PRO A 54 2.41 -10.03 15.01
N ASN A 55 3.40 -9.20 15.34
CA ASN A 55 3.27 -8.11 16.30
C ASN A 55 2.98 -6.75 15.66
N ALA A 56 2.88 -6.69 14.34
CA ALA A 56 2.61 -5.44 13.65
C ALA A 56 1.20 -4.95 13.94
N GLU A 57 1.08 -3.65 14.21
CA GLU A 57 -0.21 -2.96 14.24
C GLU A 57 -0.72 -2.81 12.81
N GLU A 58 -2.00 -3.07 12.58
CA GLU A 58 -2.59 -3.01 11.25
C GLU A 58 -3.65 -1.91 11.17
N ILE A 59 -3.49 -1.02 10.22
CA ILE A 59 -4.47 0.01 9.88
C ILE A 59 -5.20 -0.43 8.63
N VAL A 60 -6.47 -0.79 8.75
CA VAL A 60 -7.29 -1.22 7.63
C VAL A 60 -8.13 -0.06 7.12
N MET A 61 -8.05 0.20 5.83
CA MET A 61 -8.88 1.22 5.18
C MET A 61 -10.01 0.52 4.43
N ASP A 62 -11.21 0.60 4.97
CA ASP A 62 -12.39 -0.02 4.37
C ASP A 62 -12.90 0.82 3.21
N VAL A 63 -12.56 0.42 1.99
CA VAL A 63 -12.93 1.12 0.77
C VAL A 63 -14.17 0.48 0.16
N PRO A 64 -15.30 1.20 0.08
CA PRO A 64 -16.51 0.64 -0.51
C PRO A 64 -16.38 0.47 -2.03
N MET A 65 -16.88 -0.64 -2.54
CA MET A 65 -16.98 -0.93 -3.98
C MET A 65 -18.22 -0.24 -4.54
N THR A 66 -18.09 1.02 -4.90
CA THR A 66 -19.17 1.81 -5.48
C THR A 66 -18.64 2.64 -6.64
N VAL A 67 -19.51 2.95 -7.59
CA VAL A 67 -19.17 3.83 -8.71
C VAL A 67 -19.03 5.28 -8.26
N GLU A 68 -19.55 5.64 -7.11
CA GLU A 68 -19.44 6.97 -6.55
C GLU A 68 -18.05 7.16 -5.93
N ARG A 69 -17.44 8.34 -6.16
CA ARG A 69 -16.11 8.64 -5.64
C ARG A 69 -16.11 9.01 -4.17
N GLU A 70 -17.16 9.66 -3.70
CA GLU A 70 -17.21 10.24 -2.35
C GLU A 70 -16.99 9.22 -1.21
N PRO A 71 -17.66 8.05 -1.21
CA PRO A 71 -17.41 7.07 -0.14
C PRO A 71 -15.98 6.54 -0.11
N ALA A 72 -15.35 6.35 -1.27
CA ALA A 72 -13.96 5.94 -1.34
C ALA A 72 -13.03 7.05 -0.83
N GLN A 73 -13.30 8.30 -1.20
CA GLN A 73 -12.52 9.44 -0.71
C GLN A 73 -12.65 9.60 0.80
N ALA A 74 -13.85 9.38 1.37
CA ALA A 74 -14.05 9.39 2.81
C ALA A 74 -13.22 8.32 3.52
N ALA A 75 -13.11 7.13 2.93
CA ALA A 75 -12.27 6.05 3.47
C ALA A 75 -10.78 6.45 3.50
N TYR A 76 -10.30 7.14 2.46
CA TYR A 76 -8.92 7.64 2.43
C TYR A 76 -8.70 8.80 3.41
N ASP A 77 -9.69 9.65 3.62
CA ASP A 77 -9.61 10.70 4.66
C ASP A 77 -9.42 10.08 6.05
N ILE A 78 -10.22 9.08 6.38
CA ILE A 78 -10.12 8.36 7.66
C ILE A 78 -8.78 7.64 7.77
N GLY A 79 -8.37 6.95 6.71
CA GLY A 79 -7.10 6.25 6.66
C GLY A 79 -5.92 7.19 6.86
N ALA A 80 -5.92 8.34 6.19
CA ALA A 80 -4.88 9.34 6.34
C ALA A 80 -4.80 9.87 7.76
N GLN A 81 -5.94 10.10 8.41
CA GLN A 81 -5.96 10.55 9.81
C GLN A 81 -5.34 9.50 10.75
N LYS A 82 -5.68 8.23 10.57
CA LYS A 82 -5.11 7.14 11.38
C LYS A 82 -3.60 7.02 11.17
N ILE A 83 -3.14 7.13 9.93
CA ILE A 83 -1.71 7.11 9.60
C ILE A 83 -1.01 8.31 10.22
N ALA A 84 -1.59 9.49 10.11
CA ALA A 84 -1.02 10.71 10.68
C ALA A 84 -0.78 10.60 12.19
N VAL A 85 -1.70 10.00 12.93
CA VAL A 85 -1.54 9.75 14.37
C VAL A 85 -0.27 8.95 14.66
N VAL A 86 -0.01 7.92 13.88
CA VAL A 86 1.19 7.08 14.04
C VAL A 86 2.45 7.87 13.68
N LEU A 87 2.42 8.58 12.55
CA LEU A 87 3.57 9.39 12.11
C LEU A 87 3.90 10.49 13.14
N ASP A 88 2.89 11.09 13.75
CA ASP A 88 3.08 12.13 14.78
C ASP A 88 3.75 11.59 16.04
N ARG A 89 3.60 10.28 16.31
CA ARG A 89 4.32 9.62 17.42
C ARG A 89 5.79 9.35 17.10
N GLY A 90 6.25 9.64 15.89
CA GLY A 90 7.59 9.35 15.43
C GLY A 90 7.78 7.93 14.92
N GLU A 91 6.70 7.21 14.66
CA GLU A 91 6.74 5.85 14.12
C GLU A 91 6.48 5.86 12.61
N ASP A 92 7.18 4.97 11.89
CA ASP A 92 6.99 4.80 10.45
C ASP A 92 5.76 3.95 10.16
N VAL A 93 5.15 4.18 9.01
CA VAL A 93 4.04 3.35 8.51
C VAL A 93 4.40 2.81 7.14
N VAL A 94 4.23 1.51 6.94
CA VAL A 94 4.38 0.86 5.65
C VAL A 94 2.99 0.61 5.06
N CYS A 95 2.68 1.31 3.98
CA CYS A 95 1.41 1.15 3.27
C CYS A 95 1.57 0.16 2.13
N LEU A 96 0.79 -0.91 2.15
CA LEU A 96 0.83 -1.97 1.16
C LEU A 96 0.01 -1.57 -0.07
N CYS A 97 0.62 -1.66 -1.25
CA CYS A 97 -0.02 -1.28 -2.51
C CYS A 97 0.08 -2.41 -3.51
N GLU A 98 -1.01 -2.80 -4.13
CA GLU A 98 -1.01 -3.75 -5.23
C GLU A 98 -0.23 -3.16 -6.42
N GLY A 99 0.55 -3.98 -7.10
CA GLY A 99 1.35 -3.53 -8.24
C GLY A 99 2.36 -2.46 -7.84
N ASP A 100 2.20 -1.27 -8.38
CA ASP A 100 3.03 -0.10 -8.12
C ASP A 100 2.20 1.02 -7.48
N PRO A 101 2.71 1.71 -6.45
CA PRO A 101 1.91 2.73 -5.74
C PRO A 101 1.40 3.88 -6.61
N PHE A 102 2.13 4.23 -7.68
CA PHE A 102 1.82 5.37 -8.53
C PHE A 102 1.30 4.99 -9.92
N PHE A 103 1.10 3.70 -10.19
CA PHE A 103 0.60 3.26 -11.49
C PHE A 103 -0.79 2.65 -11.32
N TYR A 104 -1.82 3.45 -11.61
CA TYR A 104 -3.23 3.10 -11.39
C TYR A 104 -3.52 2.65 -9.95
N GLY A 105 -2.72 3.14 -9.01
CA GLY A 105 -2.83 2.79 -7.60
C GLY A 105 -3.55 3.86 -6.79
N SER A 106 -4.32 3.42 -5.82
CA SER A 106 -5.05 4.33 -4.92
C SER A 106 -4.14 5.03 -3.90
N PHE A 107 -2.89 4.62 -3.79
CA PHE A 107 -1.93 5.27 -2.89
C PHE A 107 -1.79 6.77 -3.20
N MET A 108 -2.00 7.18 -4.44
CA MET A 108 -1.97 8.59 -4.82
C MET A 108 -2.89 9.46 -3.94
N TYR A 109 -4.00 8.89 -3.46
CA TYR A 109 -4.94 9.63 -2.61
C TYR A 109 -4.38 9.86 -1.20
N LEU A 110 -3.69 8.88 -0.64
CA LEU A 110 -2.97 9.05 0.63
C LEU A 110 -1.78 9.98 0.48
N TYR A 111 -1.04 9.82 -0.60
CA TYR A 111 0.10 10.68 -0.92
C TYR A 111 -0.31 12.15 -0.98
N ALA A 112 -1.39 12.46 -1.69
CA ALA A 112 -1.89 13.83 -1.79
C ALA A 112 -2.25 14.45 -0.44
N ARG A 113 -2.73 13.64 0.50
CA ARG A 113 -3.14 14.10 1.82
C ARG A 113 -1.98 14.23 2.80
N LEU A 114 -0.99 13.35 2.72
CA LEU A 114 0.04 13.22 3.75
C LEU A 114 1.40 13.81 3.36
N ALA A 115 1.74 13.87 2.07
CA ALA A 115 3.03 14.37 1.63
C ALA A 115 3.25 15.87 1.89
N VAL A 116 2.18 16.60 2.16
CA VAL A 116 2.26 18.03 2.52
C VAL A 116 2.95 18.21 3.88
N ASP A 117 2.66 17.33 4.83
CA ASP A 117 3.11 17.48 6.21
C ASP A 117 4.14 16.44 6.65
N TYR A 118 4.28 15.33 5.90
CA TYR A 118 5.13 14.21 6.29
C TYR A 118 6.07 13.81 5.16
N ALA A 119 7.23 13.24 5.54
CA ALA A 119 8.12 12.60 4.59
C ALA A 119 7.47 11.31 4.06
N VAL A 120 7.45 11.15 2.75
CA VAL A 120 6.91 9.97 2.08
C VAL A 120 7.96 9.40 1.15
N ASP A 121 8.24 8.11 1.26
CA ASP A 121 9.09 7.37 0.34
C ASP A 121 8.26 6.34 -0.41
N VAL A 122 8.42 6.27 -1.72
CA VAL A 122 7.63 5.38 -2.58
C VAL A 122 8.55 4.32 -3.18
N VAL A 123 8.22 3.07 -2.89
CA VAL A 123 8.96 1.92 -3.43
C VAL A 123 8.20 1.36 -4.62
N PRO A 124 8.78 1.40 -5.82
CA PRO A 124 8.09 0.90 -7.01
C PRO A 124 7.85 -0.61 -6.95
N GLY A 125 6.88 -1.05 -7.71
CA GLY A 125 6.54 -2.47 -7.82
C GLY A 125 6.33 -2.92 -9.25
N VAL A 126 6.31 -4.22 -9.47
CA VAL A 126 6.02 -4.82 -10.77
C VAL A 126 4.54 -4.66 -11.07
N THR A 127 4.20 -4.17 -12.26
CA THR A 127 2.82 -3.95 -12.65
C THR A 127 2.19 -5.19 -13.28
N SER A 128 0.86 -5.28 -13.23
CA SER A 128 0.13 -6.37 -13.87
C SER A 128 0.30 -6.36 -15.40
N ILE A 129 0.46 -5.19 -16.00
CA ILE A 129 0.62 -5.05 -17.45
C ILE A 129 1.90 -5.76 -17.93
N THR A 130 3.03 -5.45 -17.30
CA THR A 130 4.31 -6.08 -17.66
C THR A 130 4.33 -7.56 -17.31
N THR A 131 3.67 -7.94 -16.22
CA THR A 131 3.54 -9.34 -15.80
C THR A 131 2.72 -10.14 -16.80
N CYS A 132 1.59 -9.62 -17.25
CA CYS A 132 0.77 -10.27 -18.27
C CYS A 132 1.53 -10.42 -19.59
N ALA A 133 2.28 -9.41 -20.02
CA ALA A 133 3.11 -9.50 -21.20
C ALA A 133 4.15 -10.62 -21.09
N ALA A 134 4.83 -10.70 -19.95
CA ALA A 134 5.82 -11.74 -19.69
C ALA A 134 5.19 -13.15 -19.69
N ARG A 135 4.03 -13.30 -19.05
CA ARG A 135 3.32 -14.59 -19.00
C ARG A 135 2.79 -15.01 -20.36
N ALA A 136 2.36 -14.07 -21.17
CA ALA A 136 1.88 -14.33 -22.53
C ALA A 136 3.02 -14.50 -23.56
N GLY A 137 4.26 -14.17 -23.17
CA GLY A 137 5.39 -14.18 -24.10
C GLY A 137 5.25 -13.14 -25.20
N MET A 138 4.63 -11.99 -24.89
CA MET A 138 4.34 -10.95 -25.87
C MET A 138 4.97 -9.62 -25.46
N PRO A 139 6.12 -9.25 -26.04
CA PRO A 139 6.70 -7.92 -25.77
C PRO A 139 5.73 -6.81 -26.16
N LEU A 140 5.64 -5.78 -25.31
CA LEU A 140 4.74 -4.64 -25.54
C LEU A 140 5.36 -3.58 -26.45
N ALA A 141 6.68 -3.59 -26.59
CA ALA A 141 7.41 -2.63 -27.41
C ALA A 141 8.67 -3.25 -28.00
#